data_ae22c6d58639a4ddf287f7abb52e8ea4
#
_entry.id   ae22c6d58639a4ddf287f7abb52e8ea4
#
_cell.length_a   1.000
_cell.length_b   1.000
_cell.length_c   1.000
_cell.angle_alpha   90.00
_cell.angle_beta   90.00
_cell.angle_gamma   90.00
#
_symmetry.space_group_name_H-M   'P 1'
#
loop_
_entity.id
_entity.type
_entity.pdbx_description
1 polymer ?
#
loop_
_entity_poly.entity_id
_entity_poly.type
_entity_poly.pdbx_seq_one_letter_code
_entity_poly.pdbx_strand_id
1 'polypeptide(L)'
;IRDRKDRPLGLYYFGSNTSEENDLLNKTSSGGVTVNNVISHLQQNDLSFGGVGPSGYGHYHGHEGFLNFSNLRAVYYQSKFDKIFEAMRPPRGKSFKAFLDLMKRIS
;
A
#
# COMPACT_ATOMS: atom_id res chain seq x y z
N ILE A 1 13.03 -10.17 19.71
CA ILE A 1 12.56 -9.34 18.58
C ILE A 1 11.19 -9.84 18.11
N ARG A 2 10.99 -11.13 17.92
CA ARG A 2 9.73 -11.73 17.43
C ARG A 2 8.52 -11.41 18.31
N ASP A 3 8.71 -11.31 19.62
CA ASP A 3 7.63 -11.08 20.59
C ASP A 3 7.48 -9.61 21.00
N ARG A 4 8.29 -8.72 20.44
CA ARG A 4 8.15 -7.27 20.67
C ARG A 4 6.99 -6.72 19.84
N LYS A 5 6.08 -6.05 20.52
CA LYS A 5 5.00 -5.27 19.88
C LYS A 5 5.56 -4.01 19.19
N ASP A 6 6.76 -3.59 19.57
CA ASP A 6 7.44 -2.45 18.99
C ASP A 6 8.14 -2.88 17.71
N ARG A 7 7.69 -2.31 16.60
CA ARG A 7 8.32 -2.51 15.29
C ARG A 7 9.43 -1.47 15.13
N PRO A 8 10.71 -1.86 15.18
CA PRO A 8 11.82 -0.92 15.12
C PRO A 8 11.95 -0.29 13.72
N LEU A 9 12.55 0.91 13.67
CA LEU A 9 12.89 1.57 12.42
C LEU A 9 13.93 0.79 11.63
N GLY A 10 14.95 0.28 12.30
CA GLY A 10 16.02 -0.52 11.69
C GLY A 10 16.29 -1.80 12.46
N LEU A 11 16.60 -2.86 11.72
CA LEU A 11 17.02 -4.15 12.23
C LEU A 11 18.38 -4.51 11.65
N TYR A 12 19.27 -5.02 12.49
CA TYR A 12 20.61 -5.44 12.06
C TYR A 12 20.81 -6.92 12.37
N TYR A 13 21.23 -7.68 11.37
CA TYR A 13 21.60 -9.08 11.51
C TYR A 13 23.08 -9.27 11.17
N PHE A 14 23.79 -9.97 12.05
CA PHE A 14 25.19 -10.33 11.85
C PHE A 14 25.34 -11.84 11.89
N GLY A 15 25.72 -12.43 10.78
CA GLY A 15 25.89 -13.89 10.67
C GLY A 15 26.05 -14.33 9.22
N SER A 16 26.30 -15.62 9.06
CA SER A 16 26.44 -16.27 7.75
C SER A 16 25.47 -17.44 7.56
N ASN A 17 24.54 -17.63 8.51
CA ASN A 17 23.57 -18.70 8.45
C ASN A 17 22.31 -18.24 7.68
N THR A 18 22.20 -18.67 6.43
CA THR A 18 21.08 -18.30 5.55
C THR A 18 19.71 -18.71 6.10
N SER A 19 19.62 -19.81 6.86
CA SER A 19 18.35 -20.24 7.45
C SER A 19 17.89 -19.28 8.54
N GLU A 20 18.81 -18.85 9.41
CA GLU A 20 18.51 -17.86 10.46
C GLU A 20 18.17 -16.49 9.87
N GLU A 21 18.88 -16.07 8.83
CA GLU A 21 18.60 -14.83 8.10
C GLU A 21 17.20 -14.84 7.51
N ASN A 22 16.83 -15.91 6.79
CA ASN A 22 15.48 -16.06 6.23
C ASN A 22 14.40 -16.12 7.30
N ASP A 23 14.65 -16.80 8.40
CA ASP A 23 13.73 -16.85 9.55
C ASP A 23 13.53 -15.45 10.16
N LEU A 24 14.61 -14.68 10.30
CA LEU A 24 14.55 -13.32 10.79
C LEU A 24 13.71 -12.45 9.85
N LEU A 25 14.01 -12.45 8.55
CA LEU A 25 13.31 -11.63 7.55
C LEU A 25 11.81 -11.96 7.46
N ASN A 26 11.46 -13.24 7.56
CA ASN A 26 10.06 -13.68 7.43
C ASN A 26 9.24 -13.60 8.73
N LYS A 27 9.90 -13.63 9.89
CA LYS A 27 9.22 -13.69 11.20
C LYS A 27 9.29 -12.38 12.00
N THR A 28 9.95 -11.35 11.46
CA THR A 28 10.05 -10.04 12.11
C THR A 28 9.54 -8.93 11.20
N SER A 29 9.22 -7.78 11.78
CA SER A 29 8.82 -6.58 11.05
C SER A 29 9.63 -5.38 11.55
N SER A 30 10.21 -4.65 10.61
CA SER A 30 10.97 -3.42 10.88
C SER A 30 10.82 -2.46 9.69
N GLY A 31 11.22 -1.22 9.86
CA GLY A 31 11.26 -0.24 8.76
C GLY A 31 12.27 -0.64 7.68
N GLY A 32 13.45 -1.07 8.06
CA GLY A 32 14.47 -1.59 7.17
C GLY A 32 15.35 -2.63 7.84
N VAL A 33 16.10 -3.39 7.03
CA VAL A 33 17.05 -4.40 7.51
C VAL A 33 18.40 -4.19 6.84
N THR A 34 19.48 -4.32 7.62
CA THR A 34 20.84 -4.43 7.08
C THR A 34 21.49 -5.73 7.59
N VAL A 35 22.02 -6.51 6.68
CA VAL A 35 22.73 -7.75 6.96
C VAL A 35 24.23 -7.48 6.96
N ASN A 36 24.93 -7.94 8.01
CA ASN A 36 26.37 -7.82 8.21
C ASN A 36 26.95 -6.39 8.15
N ASN A 37 26.09 -5.40 8.40
CA ASN A 37 26.49 -4.00 8.55
C ASN A 37 25.43 -3.24 9.38
N VAL A 38 25.68 -1.95 9.62
CA VAL A 38 24.74 -1.03 10.26
C VAL A 38 24.45 0.15 9.33
N ILE A 39 23.24 0.68 9.38
CA ILE A 39 22.83 1.93 8.71
C ILE A 39 22.92 1.89 7.16
N SER A 40 23.62 0.94 6.56
CA SER A 40 23.90 0.93 5.12
C SER A 40 22.66 0.96 4.21
N HIS A 41 21.53 0.44 4.67
CA HIS A 41 20.26 0.53 3.93
C HIS A 41 19.75 1.98 3.78
N LEU A 42 20.07 2.87 4.72
CA LEU A 42 19.72 4.29 4.67
C LEU A 42 20.48 5.04 3.56
N GLN A 43 21.69 4.60 3.26
CA GLN A 43 22.57 5.26 2.28
C GLN A 43 22.24 4.87 0.83
N GLN A 44 21.36 3.89 0.63
CA GLN A 44 20.97 3.43 -0.69
C GLN A 44 19.76 4.23 -1.18
N ASN A 45 19.96 5.10 -2.15
CA ASN A 45 18.90 5.96 -2.68
C ASN A 45 17.78 5.18 -3.40
N ASP A 46 18.04 3.96 -3.84
CA ASP A 46 17.08 3.10 -4.51
C ASP A 46 16.26 2.25 -3.54
N LEU A 47 16.66 2.16 -2.28
CA LEU A 47 15.91 1.48 -1.23
C LEU A 47 14.99 2.46 -0.51
N SER A 48 13.74 2.08 -0.34
CA SER A 48 12.82 2.89 0.46
C SER A 48 13.24 2.90 1.93
N PHE A 49 13.19 4.06 2.55
CA PHE A 49 13.48 4.25 3.97
C PHE A 49 12.28 4.81 4.70
N GLY A 50 11.87 4.17 5.76
CA GLY A 50 10.77 4.60 6.60
C GLY A 50 10.46 3.60 7.69
N GLY A 51 9.66 4.02 8.66
CA GLY A 51 9.23 3.20 9.78
C GLY A 51 7.99 2.36 9.46
N VAL A 52 7.62 1.51 10.40
CA VAL A 52 6.39 0.72 10.35
C VAL A 52 5.66 0.75 11.69
N GLY A 53 4.40 1.18 11.69
CA GLY A 53 3.62 1.33 12.93
C GLY A 53 4.24 2.35 13.89
N PRO A 54 4.65 1.94 15.11
CA PRO A 54 5.20 2.87 16.11
C PRO A 54 6.50 3.58 15.68
N SER A 55 7.26 3.01 14.75
CA SER A 55 8.52 3.60 14.28
C SER A 55 8.37 4.63 13.17
N GLY A 56 7.18 4.81 12.59
CA GLY A 56 6.91 5.84 11.60
C GLY A 56 5.83 5.49 10.58
N TYR A 57 5.49 6.48 9.76
CA TYR A 57 4.56 6.38 8.65
C TYR A 57 5.20 6.89 7.36
N GLY A 58 4.88 6.21 6.26
CA GLY A 58 5.39 6.56 4.95
C GLY A 58 6.85 6.18 4.76
N HIS A 59 7.30 6.31 3.53
CA HIS A 59 8.66 5.98 3.14
C HIS A 59 9.18 7.08 2.22
N TYR A 60 10.49 7.28 2.19
CA TYR A 60 11.16 8.15 1.23
C TYR A 60 12.36 7.41 0.63
N HIS A 61 13.01 7.98 -0.35
CA HIS A 61 13.92 7.34 -1.28
C HIS A 61 13.22 6.38 -2.27
N GLY A 62 13.85 6.14 -3.40
CA GLY A 62 13.39 5.24 -4.45
C GLY A 62 12.00 5.59 -4.99
N HIS A 63 11.35 4.59 -5.50
CA HIS A 63 10.00 4.71 -6.08
C HIS A 63 8.92 5.09 -5.06
N GLU A 64 8.98 4.53 -3.86
CA GLU A 64 8.04 4.83 -2.78
C GLU A 64 8.14 6.29 -2.35
N GLY A 65 9.36 6.84 -2.30
CA GLY A 65 9.57 8.26 -2.03
C GLY A 65 8.94 9.15 -3.10
N PHE A 66 9.10 8.80 -4.36
CA PHE A 66 8.43 9.50 -5.47
C PHE A 66 6.90 9.45 -5.31
N LEU A 67 6.32 8.28 -5.05
CA LEU A 67 4.89 8.14 -4.84
C LEU A 67 4.38 8.92 -3.63
N ASN A 68 5.12 8.92 -2.53
CA ASN A 68 4.75 9.61 -1.29
C ASN A 68 4.66 11.14 -1.46
N PHE A 69 5.49 11.71 -2.34
CA PHE A 69 5.46 13.14 -2.68
C PHE A 69 4.65 13.46 -3.94
N SER A 70 3.98 12.46 -4.52
CA SER A 70 3.17 12.61 -5.73
C SER A 70 1.68 12.59 -5.40
N ASN A 71 0.91 13.38 -6.14
CA ASN A 71 -0.55 13.32 -6.06
C ASN A 71 -1.10 12.29 -7.06
N LEU A 72 -1.50 11.13 -6.58
CA LEU A 72 -2.16 10.11 -7.38
C LEU A 72 -3.59 10.54 -7.69
N ARG A 73 -3.79 11.13 -8.89
CA ARG A 73 -5.10 11.59 -9.33
C ARG A 73 -5.77 10.52 -10.20
N ALA A 74 -6.87 9.97 -9.71
CA ALA A 74 -7.72 9.10 -10.52
C ALA A 74 -8.43 9.92 -11.61
N VAL A 75 -8.38 9.43 -12.85
CA VAL A 75 -9.08 10.02 -14.00
C VAL A 75 -9.98 8.93 -14.61
N TYR A 76 -11.26 9.21 -14.66
CA TYR A 76 -12.24 8.34 -15.27
C TYR A 76 -12.79 8.97 -16.54
N TYR A 77 -12.69 8.26 -17.66
CA TYR A 77 -13.27 8.66 -18.94
C TYR A 77 -14.59 7.90 -19.16
N GLN A 78 -15.68 8.65 -19.19
CA GLN A 78 -17.00 8.07 -19.44
C GLN A 78 -17.05 7.44 -20.84
N SER A 79 -17.56 6.22 -20.92
CA SER A 79 -17.82 5.57 -22.21
C SER A 79 -18.93 6.29 -22.99
N LYS A 80 -18.78 6.38 -24.30
CA LYS A 80 -19.82 6.96 -25.18
C LYS A 80 -21.11 6.12 -25.24
N PHE A 81 -21.04 4.84 -24.87
CA PHE A 81 -22.18 3.90 -24.89
C PHE A 81 -22.72 3.59 -23.49
N ASP A 82 -22.90 4.60 -22.70
CA ASP A 82 -23.23 4.44 -21.29
C ASP A 82 -24.73 4.66 -20.99
N LYS A 83 -25.56 3.85 -21.60
CA LYS A 83 -27.03 3.90 -21.42
C LYS A 83 -27.47 3.63 -19.98
N ILE A 84 -26.69 2.86 -19.21
CA ILE A 84 -27.04 2.51 -17.83
C ILE A 84 -26.92 3.74 -16.94
N PHE A 85 -25.78 4.45 -16.99
CA PHE A 85 -25.58 5.66 -16.20
C PHE A 85 -26.42 6.84 -16.71
N GLU A 86 -26.72 6.88 -18.00
CA GLU A 86 -27.64 7.87 -18.57
C GLU A 86 -29.05 7.74 -17.95
N ALA A 87 -29.53 6.50 -17.75
CA ALA A 87 -30.81 6.24 -17.09
C ALA A 87 -30.82 6.63 -15.60
N MET A 88 -29.66 6.70 -14.96
CA MET A 88 -29.49 7.10 -13.54
C MET A 88 -29.34 8.61 -13.36
N ARG A 89 -29.04 9.38 -14.40
CA ARG A 89 -28.87 10.84 -14.32
C ARG A 89 -30.17 11.56 -14.10
N PRO A 90 -30.19 12.66 -13.38
CA PRO A 90 -31.35 13.56 -13.32
C PRO A 90 -31.66 14.19 -14.70
N PRO A 91 -32.97 14.43 -15.04
CA PRO A 91 -34.15 14.08 -14.27
C PRO A 91 -34.47 12.59 -14.32
N ARG A 92 -34.69 11.99 -13.14
CA ARG A 92 -34.94 10.55 -13.00
C ARG A 92 -36.31 10.17 -13.54
N GLY A 93 -36.33 9.52 -14.71
CA GLY A 93 -37.56 9.10 -15.40
C GLY A 93 -38.03 7.67 -15.04
N LYS A 94 -38.96 7.14 -15.88
CA LYS A 94 -39.51 5.79 -15.72
C LYS A 94 -38.46 4.69 -15.76
N SER A 95 -37.39 4.86 -16.55
CA SER A 95 -36.26 3.93 -16.66
C SER A 95 -35.49 3.77 -15.35
N PHE A 96 -35.29 4.84 -14.58
CA PHE A 96 -34.67 4.78 -13.27
C PHE A 96 -35.51 4.00 -12.26
N LYS A 97 -36.82 4.19 -12.28
CA LYS A 97 -37.73 3.45 -11.40
C LYS A 97 -37.70 1.95 -11.72
N ALA A 98 -37.76 1.58 -13.01
CA ALA A 98 -37.64 0.18 -13.43
C ALA A 98 -36.30 -0.45 -13.02
N PHE A 99 -35.17 0.30 -13.11
CA PHE A 99 -33.89 -0.14 -12.64
C PHE A 99 -33.87 -0.39 -11.12
N LEU A 100 -34.42 0.52 -10.31
CA LEU A 100 -34.53 0.33 -8.87
C LEU A 100 -35.38 -0.88 -8.48
N ASP A 101 -36.49 -1.09 -9.18
CA ASP A 101 -37.38 -2.24 -8.93
C ASP A 101 -36.67 -3.57 -9.29
N LEU A 102 -35.86 -3.57 -10.33
CA LEU A 102 -35.01 -4.72 -10.67
C LEU A 102 -33.96 -4.99 -9.58
N MET A 103 -33.25 -3.97 -9.10
CA MET A 103 -32.23 -4.12 -8.04
C MET A 103 -32.83 -4.65 -6.75
N LYS A 104 -34.04 -4.20 -6.37
CA LYS A 104 -34.77 -4.71 -5.18
C LYS A 104 -35.17 -6.18 -5.27
N ARG A 105 -35.30 -6.72 -6.49
CA ARG A 105 -35.64 -8.15 -6.70
C ARG A 105 -34.45 -9.06 -6.62
N ILE A 106 -33.24 -8.51 -6.79
CA ILE A 106 -31.95 -9.25 -6.80
C ILE A 106 -31.29 -9.21 -5.41
N SER A 107 -31.64 -8.24 -4.59
CA SER A 107 -31.22 -8.08 -3.20
C SER A 107 -32.12 -8.84 -2.24
#